data_4df3e24a92a9553cd2135243666196ef
#
_entry.id   4df3e24a92a9553cd2135243666196ef
#
_cell.length_a   1.000
_cell.length_b   1.000
_cell.length_c   1.000
_cell.angle_alpha   90.00
_cell.angle_beta   90.00
_cell.angle_gamma   90.00
#
_symmetry.space_group_name_H-M   'P 1'
#
loop_
_entity.id
_entity.type
_entity.pdbx_description
1 polymer ?
#
loop_
_entity_poly.entity_id
_entity_poly.type
_entity_poly.pdbx_seq_one_letter_code
_entity_poly.pdbx_strand_id
1 'polypeptide(L)'
;MPAAAFAQVDPCLSQSNTVEMNTCAKTAFDKDEKTLNETYQQLVKQITKPDQDGVRYGEVKKKLIEAQRAWVSFRKKDCDAVYTYNESGTIRDIEFLGCMRAHTEQRTKELKNFIVEK
;
A
#
# COMPACT_ATOMS: atom_id res chain seq x y z
N MET A 1 0.02 -1.46 15.15
CA MET A 1 0.86 -0.34 15.54
C MET A 1 1.37 0.44 14.35
N PRO A 2 0.56 1.34 13.83
CA PRO A 2 0.96 2.05 12.61
C PRO A 2 2.27 2.84 12.76
N ALA A 3 2.50 3.47 13.91
CA ALA A 3 3.72 4.24 14.13
C ALA A 3 4.98 3.38 14.03
N ALA A 4 4.89 2.11 14.43
CA ALA A 4 6.05 1.22 14.37
C ALA A 4 6.50 0.95 12.94
N ALA A 5 5.56 0.97 11.97
CA ALA A 5 5.89 0.72 10.57
C ALA A 5 6.84 1.78 10.02
N PHE A 6 6.73 3.02 10.51
CA PHE A 6 7.62 4.11 10.06
C PHE A 6 8.86 4.23 10.94
N ALA A 7 8.79 3.73 12.18
CA ALA A 7 9.90 3.85 13.12
C ALA A 7 10.95 2.77 12.94
N GLN A 8 10.63 1.69 12.23
CA GLN A 8 11.58 0.60 11.99
C GLN A 8 12.71 1.05 11.09
N VAL A 9 13.90 0.56 11.39
CA VAL A 9 15.05 0.84 10.55
C VAL A 9 14.85 0.21 9.19
N ASP A 10 14.85 1.04 8.15
CA ASP A 10 14.73 0.58 6.78
C ASP A 10 16.08 0.01 6.34
N PRO A 11 16.15 -1.27 5.89
CA PRO A 11 17.42 -1.84 5.41
C PRO A 11 18.07 -1.01 4.32
N CYS A 12 17.30 -0.24 3.56
CA CYS A 12 17.84 0.61 2.51
C CYS A 12 18.69 1.75 3.06
N LEU A 13 18.51 2.12 4.32
CA LEU A 13 19.32 3.19 4.95
C LEU A 13 20.77 2.76 5.18
N SER A 14 21.07 1.47 5.10
CA SER A 14 22.45 0.97 5.27
C SER A 14 23.26 1.02 3.96
N GLN A 15 22.66 1.47 2.85
CA GLN A 15 23.37 1.62 1.60
C GLN A 15 24.41 2.74 1.65
N SER A 16 25.37 2.71 0.72
CA SER A 16 26.56 3.58 0.77
C SER A 16 26.27 5.07 0.56
N ASN A 17 25.22 5.40 -0.21
CA ASN A 17 24.89 6.78 -0.54
C ASN A 17 23.41 6.95 -0.81
N THR A 18 22.97 8.21 -0.94
CA THR A 18 21.56 8.55 -1.12
C THR A 18 20.97 7.93 -2.40
N VAL A 19 21.74 7.89 -3.48
CA VAL A 19 21.26 7.29 -4.74
C VAL A 19 20.96 5.81 -4.55
N GLU A 20 21.87 5.09 -3.92
CA GLU A 20 21.68 3.68 -3.65
C GLU A 20 20.53 3.42 -2.67
N MET A 21 20.42 4.28 -1.65
CA MET A 21 19.31 4.20 -0.70
C MET A 21 17.97 4.37 -1.40
N ASN A 22 17.87 5.36 -2.29
CA ASN A 22 16.63 5.63 -3.03
C ASN A 22 16.30 4.50 -4.00
N THR A 23 17.30 3.96 -4.68
CA THR A 23 17.12 2.82 -5.60
C THR A 23 16.61 1.59 -4.85
N CYS A 24 17.20 1.31 -3.69
CA CYS A 24 16.76 0.21 -2.83
C CYS A 24 15.30 0.39 -2.41
N ALA A 25 14.96 1.59 -1.94
CA ALA A 25 13.60 1.89 -1.48
C ALA A 25 12.58 1.80 -2.62
N LYS A 26 12.94 2.29 -3.81
CA LYS A 26 12.06 2.23 -5.00
C LYS A 26 11.82 0.79 -5.43
N THR A 27 12.86 -0.02 -5.46
CA THR A 27 12.76 -1.44 -5.81
C THR A 27 11.85 -2.18 -4.82
N ALA A 28 12.00 -1.91 -3.54
CA ALA A 28 11.18 -2.53 -2.51
C ALA A 28 9.72 -2.09 -2.64
N PHE A 29 9.46 -0.80 -2.91
CA PHE A 29 8.11 -0.32 -3.13
C PHE A 29 7.48 -0.95 -4.36
N ASP A 30 8.21 -1.05 -5.47
CA ASP A 30 7.69 -1.65 -6.70
C ASP A 30 7.26 -3.10 -6.47
N LYS A 31 8.03 -3.84 -5.67
CA LYS A 31 7.69 -5.21 -5.30
C LYS A 31 6.40 -5.27 -4.47
N ASP A 32 6.28 -4.39 -3.48
CA ASP A 32 5.10 -4.33 -2.62
C ASP A 32 3.86 -3.94 -3.43
N GLU A 33 4.01 -3.00 -4.37
CA GLU A 33 2.93 -2.54 -5.24
C GLU A 33 2.46 -3.68 -6.15
N LYS A 34 3.38 -4.46 -6.68
CA LYS A 34 3.02 -5.63 -7.50
C LYS A 34 2.20 -6.62 -6.69
N THR A 35 2.64 -6.92 -5.46
CA THR A 35 1.92 -7.83 -4.57
C THR A 35 0.52 -7.31 -4.26
N LEU A 36 0.39 -6.01 -3.97
CA LEU A 36 -0.90 -5.38 -3.75
C LEU A 36 -1.82 -5.56 -4.96
N ASN A 37 -1.33 -5.24 -6.13
CA ASN A 37 -2.14 -5.30 -7.36
C ASN A 37 -2.60 -6.73 -7.66
N GLU A 38 -1.72 -7.71 -7.47
CA GLU A 38 -2.08 -9.12 -7.64
C GLU A 38 -3.15 -9.55 -6.63
N THR A 39 -2.98 -9.15 -5.38
CA THR A 39 -3.96 -9.46 -4.32
C THR A 39 -5.31 -8.82 -4.62
N TYR A 40 -5.31 -7.56 -5.04
CA TYR A 40 -6.54 -6.86 -5.39
C TYR A 40 -7.25 -7.54 -6.57
N GLN A 41 -6.50 -7.87 -7.62
CA GLN A 41 -7.08 -8.53 -8.80
C GLN A 41 -7.69 -9.88 -8.45
N GLN A 42 -7.02 -10.66 -7.59
CA GLN A 42 -7.56 -11.94 -7.12
C GLN A 42 -8.85 -11.75 -6.34
N LEU A 43 -8.91 -10.76 -5.46
CA LEU A 43 -10.12 -10.46 -4.70
C LEU A 43 -11.25 -10.03 -5.62
N VAL A 44 -11.00 -9.12 -6.57
CA VAL A 44 -12.01 -8.69 -7.53
C VAL A 44 -12.55 -9.89 -8.30
N LYS A 45 -11.69 -10.80 -8.71
CA LYS A 45 -12.10 -12.01 -9.43
C LYS A 45 -13.02 -12.88 -8.55
N GLN A 46 -12.69 -13.02 -7.27
CA GLN A 46 -13.50 -13.82 -6.34
C GLN A 46 -14.90 -13.27 -6.13
N ILE A 47 -15.05 -11.94 -6.19
CA ILE A 47 -16.34 -11.29 -5.96
C ILE A 47 -17.07 -10.92 -7.25
N THR A 48 -16.51 -11.26 -8.42
CA THR A 48 -17.17 -11.05 -9.71
C THR A 48 -18.03 -12.27 -10.02
N LYS A 49 -19.23 -12.28 -9.46
CA LYS A 49 -20.15 -13.40 -9.61
C LYS A 49 -21.57 -12.94 -9.25
N PRO A 50 -22.60 -13.73 -9.61
CA PRO A 50 -23.97 -13.40 -9.27
C PRO A 50 -24.20 -13.40 -7.76
N ASP A 51 -25.20 -12.64 -7.33
CA ASP A 51 -25.62 -12.62 -5.93
C ASP A 51 -26.00 -14.03 -5.49
N GLN A 52 -25.55 -14.41 -4.30
CA GLN A 52 -25.86 -15.72 -3.73
C GLN A 52 -25.66 -15.72 -2.23
N ASP A 53 -26.38 -16.59 -1.54
CA ASP A 53 -26.22 -16.80 -0.09
C ASP A 53 -26.34 -15.50 0.72
N GLY A 54 -27.23 -14.60 0.29
CA GLY A 54 -27.46 -13.34 0.99
C GLY A 54 -26.41 -12.27 0.69
N VAL A 55 -25.47 -12.54 -0.20
CA VAL A 55 -24.41 -11.58 -0.55
C VAL A 55 -24.69 -10.95 -1.92
N ARG A 56 -24.72 -9.63 -1.96
CA ARG A 56 -24.88 -8.86 -3.19
C ARG A 56 -23.50 -8.56 -3.78
N TYR A 57 -22.95 -9.52 -4.51
CA TYR A 57 -21.58 -9.44 -5.00
C TYR A 57 -21.34 -8.27 -5.94
N GLY A 58 -22.32 -7.89 -6.77
CA GLY A 58 -22.19 -6.72 -7.63
C GLY A 58 -21.99 -5.44 -6.82
N GLU A 59 -22.73 -5.28 -5.72
CA GLU A 59 -22.57 -4.12 -4.84
C GLU A 59 -21.27 -4.15 -4.06
N VAL A 60 -20.87 -5.33 -3.59
CA VAL A 60 -19.58 -5.50 -2.91
C VAL A 60 -18.46 -5.05 -3.83
N LYS A 61 -18.46 -5.54 -5.07
CA LYS A 61 -17.44 -5.18 -6.05
C LYS A 61 -17.39 -3.68 -6.31
N LYS A 62 -18.56 -3.07 -6.52
CA LYS A 62 -18.66 -1.63 -6.77
C LYS A 62 -18.05 -0.83 -5.63
N LYS A 63 -18.43 -1.16 -4.41
CA LYS A 63 -17.94 -0.46 -3.22
C LYS A 63 -16.45 -0.69 -2.98
N LEU A 64 -15.97 -1.89 -3.25
CA LEU A 64 -14.54 -2.19 -3.13
C LEU A 64 -13.70 -1.37 -4.12
N ILE A 65 -14.18 -1.26 -5.37
CA ILE A 65 -13.49 -0.45 -6.39
C ILE A 65 -13.44 1.02 -5.95
N GLU A 66 -14.54 1.55 -5.43
CA GLU A 66 -14.57 2.93 -4.93
C GLU A 66 -13.62 3.12 -3.76
N ALA A 67 -13.62 2.16 -2.82
CA ALA A 67 -12.72 2.21 -1.67
C ALA A 67 -11.25 2.16 -2.09
N GLN A 68 -10.93 1.33 -3.07
CA GLN A 68 -9.55 1.21 -3.53
C GLN A 68 -9.07 2.51 -4.18
N ARG A 69 -9.92 3.16 -4.95
CA ARG A 69 -9.59 4.47 -5.54
C ARG A 69 -9.37 5.52 -4.46
N ALA A 70 -10.23 5.55 -3.45
CA ALA A 70 -10.07 6.49 -2.34
C ALA A 70 -8.79 6.21 -1.57
N TRP A 71 -8.45 4.95 -1.38
CA TRP A 71 -7.23 4.56 -0.69
C TRP A 71 -5.98 4.99 -1.47
N VAL A 72 -5.95 4.79 -2.79
CA VAL A 72 -4.82 5.23 -3.62
C VAL A 72 -4.60 6.74 -3.46
N SER A 73 -5.68 7.52 -3.50
CA SER A 73 -5.62 8.96 -3.31
C SER A 73 -5.13 9.33 -1.91
N PHE A 74 -5.66 8.67 -0.90
CA PHE A 74 -5.26 8.91 0.49
C PHE A 74 -3.77 8.61 0.70
N ARG A 75 -3.31 7.44 0.24
CA ARG A 75 -1.90 7.05 0.35
C ARG A 75 -0.99 8.13 -0.22
N LYS A 76 -1.30 8.60 -1.42
CA LYS A 76 -0.48 9.62 -2.09
C LYS A 76 -0.44 10.92 -1.28
N LYS A 77 -1.60 11.39 -0.85
CA LYS A 77 -1.70 12.66 -0.10
C LYS A 77 -1.00 12.57 1.26
N ASP A 78 -1.20 11.46 1.94
CA ASP A 78 -0.57 11.23 3.24
C ASP A 78 0.96 11.21 3.11
N CYS A 79 1.46 10.49 2.11
CA CYS A 79 2.91 10.38 1.91
C CYS A 79 3.51 11.65 1.31
N ASP A 80 2.74 12.46 0.57
CA ASP A 80 3.17 13.80 0.18
C ASP A 80 3.41 14.67 1.40
N ALA A 81 2.59 14.54 2.44
CA ALA A 81 2.81 15.27 3.69
C ALA A 81 4.12 14.83 4.36
N VAL A 82 4.42 13.53 4.34
CA VAL A 82 5.70 13.00 4.86
C VAL A 82 6.87 13.56 4.06
N TYR A 83 6.74 13.60 2.74
CA TYR A 83 7.76 14.18 1.88
C TYR A 83 8.01 15.66 2.25
N THR A 84 6.94 16.42 2.35
CA THR A 84 7.03 17.85 2.65
C THR A 84 7.67 18.09 4.01
N TYR A 85 7.32 17.29 5.00
CA TYR A 85 7.93 17.38 6.33
C TYR A 85 9.46 17.19 6.28
N ASN A 86 9.94 16.36 5.36
CA ASN A 86 11.35 15.99 5.23
C ASN A 86 12.06 16.71 4.06
N GLU A 87 11.39 17.65 3.38
CA GLU A 87 11.89 18.13 2.08
C GLU A 87 13.22 18.86 2.14
N SER A 88 13.58 19.41 3.31
CA SER A 88 14.88 20.08 3.47
C SER A 88 16.04 19.11 3.71
N GLY A 89 15.76 17.82 3.90
CA GLY A 89 16.76 16.82 4.19
C GLY A 89 17.04 15.91 2.99
N THR A 90 18.13 15.15 3.11
CA THR A 90 18.54 14.23 2.04
C THR A 90 17.76 12.92 2.03
N ILE A 91 16.99 12.65 3.10
CA ILE A 91 16.23 11.39 3.22
C ILE A 91 14.76 11.55 2.82
N ARG A 92 14.39 12.69 2.21
CA ARG A 92 12.98 12.96 1.87
C ARG A 92 12.37 11.89 0.97
N ASP A 93 13.12 11.42 -0.01
CA ASP A 93 12.61 10.39 -0.94
C ASP A 93 12.45 9.05 -0.26
N ILE A 94 13.40 8.67 0.58
CA ILE A 94 13.34 7.39 1.30
C ILE A 94 12.19 7.40 2.31
N GLU A 95 11.95 8.54 2.95
CA GLU A 95 10.81 8.68 3.88
C GLU A 95 9.48 8.60 3.14
N PHE A 96 9.39 9.24 1.97
CA PHE A 96 8.21 9.15 1.11
C PHE A 96 7.94 7.68 0.71
N LEU A 97 8.97 7.00 0.21
CA LEU A 97 8.84 5.62 -0.24
C LEU A 97 8.53 4.68 0.93
N GLY A 98 9.11 4.92 2.10
CA GLY A 98 8.80 4.14 3.30
C GLY A 98 7.33 4.28 3.70
N CYS A 99 6.80 5.49 3.62
CA CYS A 99 5.38 5.76 3.85
C CYS A 99 4.51 5.00 2.85
N MET A 100 4.84 5.09 1.55
CA MET A 100 4.10 4.37 0.50
C MET A 100 4.11 2.87 0.73
N ARG A 101 5.26 2.33 1.12
CA ARG A 101 5.39 0.90 1.41
C ARG A 101 4.55 0.47 2.60
N ALA A 102 4.59 1.25 3.68
CA ALA A 102 3.82 0.92 4.89
C ALA A 102 2.32 0.85 4.59
N HIS A 103 1.79 1.84 3.86
CA HIS A 103 0.40 1.83 3.45
C HIS A 103 0.10 0.63 2.55
N THR A 104 0.98 0.35 1.60
CA THR A 104 0.79 -0.73 0.61
C THR A 104 0.77 -2.10 1.29
N GLU A 105 1.70 -2.34 2.22
CA GLU A 105 1.73 -3.60 2.98
C GLU A 105 0.48 -3.77 3.84
N GLN A 106 0.05 -2.69 4.49
CA GLN A 106 -1.15 -2.73 5.32
C GLN A 106 -2.39 -3.00 4.46
N ARG A 107 -2.52 -2.32 3.32
CA ARG A 107 -3.67 -2.54 2.43
C ARG A 107 -3.70 -3.95 1.87
N THR A 108 -2.54 -4.50 1.53
CA THR A 108 -2.44 -5.89 1.05
C THR A 108 -3.00 -6.85 2.07
N LYS A 109 -2.68 -6.66 3.36
CA LYS A 109 -3.22 -7.48 4.44
C LYS A 109 -4.74 -7.33 4.55
N GLU A 110 -5.24 -6.10 4.45
CA GLU A 110 -6.68 -5.84 4.49
C GLU A 110 -7.39 -6.55 3.36
N LEU A 111 -6.84 -6.50 2.15
CA LEU A 111 -7.44 -7.16 1.00
C LEU A 111 -7.41 -8.68 1.13
N LYS A 112 -6.33 -9.24 1.67
CA LYS A 112 -6.25 -10.68 1.91
C LYS A 112 -7.29 -11.16 2.92
N ASN A 113 -7.65 -10.30 3.86
CA ASN A 113 -8.59 -10.65 4.92
C ASN A 113 -10.02 -10.15 4.63
N PHE A 114 -10.25 -9.64 3.43
CA PHE A 114 -11.55 -9.06 3.07
C PHE A 114 -12.67 -10.11 3.09
N ILE A 115 -12.39 -11.30 2.52
CA ILE A 115 -13.33 -12.41 2.56
C ILE A 115 -13.08 -13.19 3.85
N VAL A 116 -14.05 -13.14 4.74
CA VAL A 116 -13.95 -13.85 6.02
C VAL A 116 -14.64 -15.21 5.86
N GLU A 117 -13.92 -16.26 6.20
CA GLU A 117 -14.49 -17.60 6.22
C GLU A 117 -15.57 -17.71 7.29
N LYS A 118 -16.71 -18.31 6.93
CA LYS A 118 -17.84 -18.44 7.83
C LYS A 118 -18.11 -19.89 8.20
#